data_e1967fee7c30a8cbc4b8bcb8011723df
#
_entry.id   e1967fee7c30a8cbc4b8bcb8011723df
#
_cell.length_a   1.000
_cell.length_b   1.000
_cell.length_c   1.000
_cell.angle_alpha   90.00
_cell.angle_beta   90.00
_cell.angle_gamma   90.00
#
_symmetry.space_group_name_H-M   'P 1'
#
loop_
_entity.id
_entity.type
_entity.pdbx_description
1 polymer ?
#
loop_
_entity_poly.entity_id
_entity_poly.type
_entity_poly.pdbx_seq_one_letter_code
_entity_poly.pdbx_strand_id
1 'polypeptide(L)'
;MSLVKTTDATEEDLVVLRDQLGRVPRGVVGIAARCVCGRPTVVVTAPRLPDGTPFPTTFYLTHPAAVKGASTLEAEHVMDTMNELLAADEELRAVYARAHQAYIDARLALGDVPEIAGVSAGGMPLRVKCLHALVGHSLAAGPGVNPIGDRALAMLAERGLFSTARCSC
;
A
#
# COMPACT_ATOMS: atom_id res chain seq x y z
N MET A 1 -9.42 13.75 -9.52
CA MET A 1 -9.17 12.36 -9.09
C MET A 1 -7.87 11.86 -9.72
N SER A 2 -6.89 11.62 -8.92
CA SER A 2 -5.64 11.04 -9.42
C SER A 2 -5.83 9.54 -9.56
N LEU A 3 -5.97 9.08 -10.79
CA LEU A 3 -5.94 7.65 -11.09
C LEU A 3 -4.53 7.12 -10.80
N VAL A 4 -4.43 6.08 -10.00
CA VAL A 4 -3.16 5.38 -9.79
C VAL A 4 -2.63 4.90 -11.13
N LYS A 5 -1.43 5.31 -11.49
CA LYS A 5 -0.77 4.86 -12.71
C LYS A 5 -0.28 3.44 -12.52
N THR A 6 -0.88 2.53 -13.24
CA THR A 6 -0.47 1.12 -13.24
C THR A 6 0.22 0.79 -14.56
N THR A 7 1.35 0.12 -14.49
CA THR A 7 2.02 -0.46 -15.66
C THR A 7 1.81 -1.97 -15.69
N ASP A 8 1.82 -2.55 -16.88
CA ASP A 8 1.72 -4.00 -17.02
C ASP A 8 2.91 -4.70 -16.33
N ALA A 9 2.65 -5.84 -15.71
CA ALA A 9 3.70 -6.68 -15.17
C ALA A 9 4.36 -7.47 -16.31
N THR A 10 5.68 -7.34 -16.43
CA THR A 10 6.48 -8.14 -17.37
C THR A 10 6.83 -9.51 -16.77
N GLU A 11 7.34 -10.42 -17.59
CA GLU A 11 7.85 -11.72 -17.10
C GLU A 11 9.00 -11.52 -16.10
N GLU A 12 9.85 -10.53 -16.34
CA GLU A 12 10.96 -10.17 -15.43
C GLU A 12 10.39 -9.65 -14.09
N ASP A 13 9.34 -8.83 -14.12
CA ASP A 13 8.66 -8.38 -12.90
C ASP A 13 8.13 -9.57 -12.09
N LEU A 14 7.54 -10.57 -12.74
CA LEU A 14 7.02 -11.75 -12.05
C LEU A 14 8.13 -12.58 -11.39
N VAL A 15 9.31 -12.67 -12.02
CA VAL A 15 10.49 -13.31 -11.42
C VAL A 15 10.93 -12.54 -10.18
N VAL A 16 11.05 -11.21 -10.29
CA VAL A 16 11.43 -10.35 -9.16
C VAL A 16 10.43 -10.45 -8.02
N LEU A 17 9.13 -10.42 -8.33
CA LEU A 17 8.07 -10.56 -7.32
C LEU A 17 8.13 -11.90 -6.59
N ARG A 18 8.41 -12.98 -7.31
CA ARG A 18 8.62 -14.29 -6.70
C ARG A 18 9.78 -14.31 -5.72
N ASP A 19 10.88 -13.66 -6.07
CA ASP A 19 12.04 -13.51 -5.19
C ASP A 19 11.73 -12.64 -3.98
N GLN A 20 11.02 -11.52 -4.17
CA GLN A 20 10.61 -10.60 -3.10
C GLN A 20 9.65 -11.25 -2.10
N LEU A 21 8.70 -12.04 -2.58
CA LEU A 21 7.61 -12.61 -1.78
C LEU A 21 7.84 -14.07 -1.34
N GLY A 22 8.85 -14.73 -1.90
CA GLY A 22 9.09 -16.17 -1.68
C GLY A 22 8.08 -17.08 -2.37
N ARG A 23 7.19 -16.54 -3.21
CA ARG A 23 6.17 -17.27 -3.97
C ARG A 23 5.72 -16.46 -5.17
N VAL A 24 5.12 -17.12 -6.14
CA VAL A 24 4.46 -16.42 -7.24
C VAL A 24 3.21 -15.71 -6.70
N PRO A 25 3.08 -14.39 -6.84
CA PRO A 25 1.88 -13.68 -6.41
C PRO A 25 0.68 -14.07 -7.25
N ARG A 26 -0.48 -14.16 -6.60
CA ARG A 26 -1.75 -14.46 -7.27
C ARG A 26 -2.50 -13.17 -7.61
N GLY A 27 -3.20 -13.19 -8.74
CA GLY A 27 -4.10 -12.10 -9.11
C GLY A 27 -3.40 -10.77 -9.41
N VAL A 28 -2.14 -10.79 -9.85
CA VAL A 28 -1.43 -9.58 -10.25
C VAL A 28 -2.07 -8.98 -11.50
N VAL A 29 -2.52 -7.73 -11.41
CA VAL A 29 -3.07 -6.95 -12.51
C VAL A 29 -2.00 -6.07 -13.14
N GLY A 30 -1.06 -5.58 -12.35
CA GLY A 30 0.02 -4.71 -12.81
C GLY A 30 0.90 -4.22 -11.66
N ILE A 31 1.77 -3.27 -11.97
CA ILE A 31 2.70 -2.65 -11.03
C ILE A 31 2.25 -1.20 -10.78
N ALA A 32 1.98 -0.87 -9.51
CA ALA A 32 1.52 0.46 -9.11
C ALA A 32 2.69 1.41 -8.76
N ALA A 33 3.80 0.88 -8.30
CA ALA A 33 4.98 1.66 -7.97
C ALA A 33 6.25 0.85 -8.20
N ARG A 34 7.33 1.55 -8.58
CA ARG A 34 8.65 0.96 -8.85
C ARG A 34 9.74 1.69 -8.08
N CYS A 35 10.76 0.95 -7.73
CA CYS A 35 12.03 1.51 -7.26
C CYS A 35 12.72 2.31 -8.39
N VAL A 36 13.63 3.20 -8.05
CA VAL A 36 14.45 3.94 -9.03
C VAL A 36 15.26 3.01 -9.96
N CYS A 37 15.52 1.77 -9.57
CA CYS A 37 16.15 0.75 -10.42
C CYS A 37 15.16 0.02 -11.36
N GLY A 38 13.87 0.32 -11.27
CA GLY A 38 12.80 -0.28 -12.07
C GLY A 38 12.10 -1.48 -11.45
N ARG A 39 12.63 -2.06 -10.38
CA ARG A 39 12.00 -3.21 -9.70
C ARG A 39 10.68 -2.82 -9.05
N PRO A 40 9.67 -3.72 -9.00
CA PRO A 40 8.41 -3.46 -8.32
C PRO A 40 8.59 -3.12 -6.84
N THR A 41 7.83 -2.13 -6.37
CA THR A 41 7.67 -1.82 -4.93
C THR A 41 6.27 -2.10 -4.44
N VAL A 42 5.26 -1.90 -5.30
CA VAL A 42 3.85 -2.16 -5.02
C VAL A 42 3.20 -2.79 -6.25
N VAL A 43 2.51 -3.89 -6.06
CA VAL A 43 1.70 -4.52 -7.11
C VAL A 43 0.22 -4.20 -6.93
N VAL A 44 -0.50 -4.18 -8.05
CA VAL A 44 -1.97 -4.12 -8.07
C VAL A 44 -2.51 -5.53 -8.11
N THR A 45 -3.35 -5.87 -7.16
CA THR A 45 -3.99 -7.18 -7.07
C THR A 45 -5.46 -7.08 -7.46
N ALA A 46 -5.95 -8.04 -8.22
CA ALA A 46 -7.36 -8.14 -8.56
C ALA A 46 -8.22 -8.25 -7.28
N PRO A 47 -9.40 -7.59 -7.25
CA PRO A 47 -10.28 -7.63 -6.08
C PRO A 47 -10.92 -9.01 -5.87
N ARG A 48 -10.91 -9.86 -6.88
CA ARG A 48 -11.26 -11.27 -6.79
C ARG A 48 -10.12 -12.10 -7.37
N LEU A 49 -9.57 -12.98 -6.56
CA LEU A 49 -8.48 -13.86 -6.96
C LEU A 49 -8.97 -14.93 -7.96
N PRO A 50 -8.06 -15.59 -8.69
CA PRO A 50 -8.43 -16.64 -9.67
C PRO A 50 -9.25 -17.80 -9.09
N ASP A 51 -9.08 -18.10 -7.79
CA ASP A 51 -9.85 -19.10 -7.07
C ASP A 51 -11.24 -18.63 -6.58
N GLY A 52 -11.62 -17.40 -6.89
CA GLY A 52 -12.88 -16.79 -6.49
C GLY A 52 -12.85 -16.07 -5.13
N THR A 53 -11.74 -16.09 -4.41
CA THR A 53 -11.60 -15.45 -3.10
C THR A 53 -11.63 -13.93 -3.24
N PRO A 54 -12.52 -13.22 -2.49
CA PRO A 54 -12.47 -11.77 -2.39
C PRO A 54 -11.15 -11.32 -1.73
N PHE A 55 -10.49 -10.31 -2.32
CA PHE A 55 -9.22 -9.83 -1.84
C PHE A 55 -9.20 -8.30 -1.73
N PRO A 56 -9.33 -7.74 -0.51
CA PRO A 56 -9.47 -6.29 -0.34
C PRO A 56 -8.18 -5.49 -0.53
N THR A 57 -7.00 -6.12 -0.39
CA THR A 57 -5.71 -5.43 -0.51
C THR A 57 -5.32 -5.24 -1.97
N THR A 58 -5.74 -4.12 -2.54
CA THR A 58 -5.49 -3.77 -3.94
C THR A 58 -4.03 -3.42 -4.20
N PHE A 59 -3.41 -2.66 -3.30
CA PHE A 59 -2.02 -2.21 -3.41
C PHE A 59 -1.15 -2.98 -2.42
N TYR A 60 -0.49 -4.01 -2.90
CA TYR A 60 0.29 -4.93 -2.09
C TYR A 60 1.77 -4.54 -2.11
N LEU A 61 2.32 -4.23 -0.92
CA LEU A 61 3.72 -3.86 -0.75
C LEU A 61 4.62 -5.09 -0.92
N THR A 62 5.59 -5.02 -1.83
CA THR A 62 6.46 -6.16 -2.15
C THR A 62 7.95 -5.89 -1.93
N HIS A 63 8.37 -4.63 -1.97
CA HIS A 63 9.78 -4.27 -1.85
C HIS A 63 10.37 -4.69 -0.49
N PRO A 64 11.43 -5.51 -0.44
CA PRO A 64 11.92 -6.10 0.81
C PRO A 64 12.31 -5.07 1.88
N ALA A 65 12.99 -3.98 1.50
CA ALA A 65 13.37 -2.94 2.44
C ALA A 65 12.16 -2.18 3.00
N ALA A 66 11.16 -1.89 2.16
CA ALA A 66 9.93 -1.24 2.59
C ALA A 66 9.09 -2.14 3.50
N VAL A 67 8.98 -3.43 3.16
CA VAL A 67 8.30 -4.45 3.98
C VAL A 67 8.97 -4.57 5.34
N LYS A 68 10.30 -4.72 5.37
CA LYS A 68 11.06 -4.80 6.62
C LYS A 68 10.94 -3.52 7.44
N GLY A 69 11.00 -2.36 6.80
CA GLY A 69 10.82 -1.06 7.45
C GLY A 69 9.44 -0.93 8.09
N ALA A 70 8.37 -1.25 7.36
CA ALA A 70 7.01 -1.25 7.89
C ALA A 70 6.87 -2.20 9.09
N SER A 71 7.44 -3.40 9.00
CA SER A 71 7.46 -4.36 10.11
C SER A 71 8.19 -3.81 11.33
N THR A 72 9.28 -3.08 11.14
CA THR A 72 10.04 -2.42 12.23
C THR A 72 9.17 -1.38 12.93
N LEU A 73 8.50 -0.50 12.17
CA LEU A 73 7.60 0.50 12.75
C LEU A 73 6.43 -0.14 13.50
N GLU A 74 5.85 -1.20 12.97
CA GLU A 74 4.77 -1.94 13.64
C GLU A 74 5.25 -2.59 14.94
N ALA A 75 6.43 -3.20 14.94
CA ALA A 75 7.03 -3.81 16.14
C ALA A 75 7.35 -2.78 17.23
N GLU A 76 7.66 -1.54 16.85
CA GLU A 76 7.91 -0.41 17.74
C GLU A 76 6.65 0.31 18.22
N HIS A 77 5.46 -0.21 17.90
CA HIS A 77 4.16 0.35 18.30
C HIS A 77 3.89 1.77 17.75
N VAL A 78 4.48 2.14 16.62
CA VAL A 78 4.26 3.44 15.98
C VAL A 78 2.79 3.68 15.63
N MET A 79 2.05 2.60 15.37
CA MET A 79 0.61 2.68 15.09
C MET A 79 -0.20 3.24 16.27
N ASP A 80 0.23 3.03 17.51
CA ASP A 80 -0.44 3.58 18.70
C ASP A 80 -0.38 5.11 18.67
N THR A 81 0.80 5.67 18.44
CA THR A 81 0.99 7.13 18.29
C THR A 81 0.18 7.68 17.11
N MET A 82 0.12 6.98 15.99
CA MET A 82 -0.68 7.39 14.83
C MET A 82 -2.17 7.36 15.12
N ASN A 83 -2.65 6.40 15.90
CA ASN A 83 -4.05 6.35 16.34
C ASN A 83 -4.38 7.48 17.31
N GLU A 84 -3.45 7.85 18.20
CA GLU A 84 -3.61 9.02 19.08
C GLU A 84 -3.70 10.32 18.25
N LEU A 85 -2.88 10.47 17.20
CA LEU A 85 -2.96 11.60 16.29
C LEU A 85 -4.32 11.66 15.58
N LEU A 86 -4.83 10.54 15.09
CA LEU A 86 -6.16 10.48 14.47
C LEU A 86 -7.27 10.86 15.45
N ALA A 87 -7.14 10.47 16.72
CA ALA A 87 -8.12 10.82 17.76
C ALA A 87 -8.11 12.32 18.07
N ALA A 88 -6.95 12.96 18.04
CA ALA A 88 -6.75 14.35 18.42
C ALA A 88 -6.97 15.37 17.29
N ASP A 89 -6.79 14.94 16.02
CA ASP A 89 -6.78 15.83 14.85
C ASP A 89 -7.93 15.50 13.89
N GLU A 90 -8.94 16.37 13.89
CA GLU A 90 -10.13 16.20 13.04
C GLU A 90 -9.81 16.39 11.55
N GLU A 91 -8.88 17.27 11.21
CA GLU A 91 -8.47 17.47 9.82
C GLU A 91 -7.74 16.23 9.29
N LEU A 92 -6.84 15.68 10.09
CA LEU A 92 -6.16 14.42 9.76
C LEU A 92 -7.16 13.28 9.55
N ARG A 93 -8.18 13.16 10.42
CA ARG A 93 -9.26 12.17 10.23
C ARG A 93 -10.00 12.37 8.91
N ALA A 94 -10.29 13.62 8.55
CA ALA A 94 -11.00 13.92 7.31
C ALA A 94 -10.15 13.54 6.07
N VAL A 95 -8.85 13.82 6.09
CA VAL A 95 -7.93 13.40 5.02
C VAL A 95 -7.82 11.88 4.94
N TYR A 96 -7.73 11.22 6.09
CA TYR A 96 -7.66 9.76 6.17
C TYR A 96 -8.94 9.06 5.67
N ALA A 97 -10.10 9.67 5.94
CA ALA A 97 -11.37 9.20 5.37
C ALA A 97 -11.42 9.34 3.84
N ARG A 98 -10.86 10.43 3.29
CA ARG A 98 -10.71 10.58 1.83
C ARG A 98 -9.76 9.53 1.23
N ALA A 99 -8.68 9.20 1.93
CA ALA A 99 -7.78 8.11 1.53
C ALA A 99 -8.50 6.76 1.47
N HIS A 100 -9.35 6.47 2.45
CA HIS A 100 -10.20 5.30 2.45
C HIS A 100 -11.09 5.23 1.20
N GLN A 101 -11.78 6.32 0.87
CA GLN A 101 -12.63 6.37 -0.30
C GLN A 101 -11.82 6.24 -1.60
N ALA A 102 -10.68 6.92 -1.70
CA ALA A 102 -9.79 6.81 -2.86
C ALA A 102 -9.30 5.37 -3.10
N TYR A 103 -9.03 4.64 -2.02
CA TYR A 103 -8.66 3.22 -2.10
C TYR A 103 -9.80 2.35 -2.65
N ILE A 104 -11.01 2.56 -2.16
CA ILE A 104 -12.21 1.85 -2.62
C ILE A 104 -12.49 2.15 -4.10
N ASP A 105 -12.43 3.43 -4.49
CA ASP A 105 -12.67 3.85 -5.87
C ASP A 105 -11.65 3.23 -6.84
N ALA A 106 -10.38 3.18 -6.46
CA ALA A 106 -9.34 2.55 -7.25
C ALA A 106 -9.58 1.04 -7.43
N ARG A 107 -10.04 0.37 -6.37
CA ARG A 107 -10.40 -1.05 -6.44
C ARG A 107 -11.64 -1.30 -7.30
N LEU A 108 -12.67 -0.47 -7.18
CA LEU A 108 -13.89 -0.57 -7.99
C LEU A 108 -13.61 -0.42 -9.48
N ALA A 109 -12.61 0.38 -9.86
CA ALA A 109 -12.18 0.50 -11.25
C ALA A 109 -11.63 -0.82 -11.83
N LEU A 110 -11.18 -1.75 -10.98
CA LEU A 110 -10.72 -3.09 -11.37
C LEU A 110 -11.84 -4.13 -11.41
N GLY A 111 -12.90 -3.91 -10.65
CA GLY A 111 -14.06 -4.79 -10.56
C GLY A 111 -14.82 -4.60 -9.26
N ASP A 112 -16.13 -4.82 -9.33
CA ASP A 112 -17.00 -4.78 -8.16
C ASP A 112 -17.07 -6.17 -7.51
N VAL A 113 -16.75 -6.22 -6.22
CA VAL A 113 -16.82 -7.43 -5.40
C VAL A 113 -17.65 -7.10 -4.15
N PRO A 114 -18.94 -7.44 -4.15
CA PRO A 114 -19.87 -7.05 -3.08
C PRO A 114 -19.45 -7.48 -1.68
N GLU A 115 -18.75 -8.61 -1.56
CA GLU A 115 -18.30 -9.16 -0.27
C GLU A 115 -17.30 -8.24 0.47
N ILE A 116 -16.61 -7.35 -0.25
CA ILE A 116 -15.66 -6.39 0.31
C ILE A 116 -16.07 -4.94 0.10
N ALA A 117 -17.33 -4.70 -0.28
CA ALA A 117 -17.87 -3.35 -0.42
C ALA A 117 -17.71 -2.57 0.88
N GLY A 118 -17.24 -1.32 0.78
CA GLY A 118 -17.01 -0.47 1.94
C GLY A 118 -15.77 -0.80 2.78
N VAL A 119 -15.06 -1.87 2.50
CA VAL A 119 -13.80 -2.23 3.14
C VAL A 119 -12.64 -1.75 2.27
N SER A 120 -11.69 -1.00 2.84
CA SER A 120 -10.44 -0.63 2.17
C SER A 120 -9.29 -1.51 2.66
N ALA A 121 -8.28 -0.92 3.28
CA ALA A 121 -7.14 -1.64 3.83
C ALA A 121 -6.55 -0.91 5.04
N GLY A 122 -5.70 -1.58 5.80
CA GLY A 122 -4.88 -0.98 6.85
C GLY A 122 -5.63 -0.42 8.05
N GLY A 123 -6.93 -0.67 8.16
CA GLY A 123 -7.79 -0.15 9.22
C GLY A 123 -8.52 1.15 8.88
N MET A 124 -8.31 1.70 7.65
CA MET A 124 -9.02 2.90 7.19
C MET A 124 -10.55 2.70 7.21
N PRO A 125 -11.33 3.72 7.49
CA PRO A 125 -10.95 5.09 7.84
C PRO A 125 -10.79 5.32 9.35
N LEU A 126 -11.06 4.32 10.19
CA LEU A 126 -11.26 4.51 11.62
C LEU A 126 -9.98 4.43 12.45
N ARG A 127 -9.01 3.64 12.02
CA ARG A 127 -7.77 3.38 12.77
C ARG A 127 -6.60 3.03 11.87
N VAL A 128 -5.41 3.04 12.45
CA VAL A 128 -4.19 2.50 11.84
C VAL A 128 -4.00 1.08 12.36
N LYS A 129 -4.11 0.09 11.46
CA LYS A 129 -4.00 -1.34 11.80
C LYS A 129 -2.83 -2.03 11.14
N CYS A 130 -2.47 -1.61 9.92
CA CYS A 130 -1.41 -2.24 9.14
C CYS A 130 -0.66 -1.20 8.31
N LEU A 131 0.59 -0.93 8.66
CA LEU A 131 1.42 0.04 7.93
C LEU A 131 1.83 -0.47 6.55
N HIS A 132 1.96 -1.78 6.33
CA HIS A 132 2.25 -2.34 5.01
C HIS A 132 1.20 -1.91 3.98
N ALA A 133 -0.07 -1.99 4.32
CA ALA A 133 -1.17 -1.59 3.44
C ALA A 133 -1.19 -0.09 3.18
N LEU A 134 -0.93 0.73 4.20
CA LEU A 134 -0.95 2.19 4.09
C LEU A 134 0.26 2.73 3.33
N VAL A 135 1.43 2.17 3.56
CA VAL A 135 2.65 2.46 2.78
C VAL A 135 2.46 2.05 1.32
N GLY A 136 1.89 0.88 1.07
CA GLY A 136 1.54 0.44 -0.28
C GLY A 136 0.60 1.41 -0.99
N HIS A 137 -0.41 1.92 -0.30
CA HIS A 137 -1.32 2.93 -0.85
C HIS A 137 -0.61 4.26 -1.15
N SER A 138 0.20 4.76 -0.22
CA SER A 138 0.96 6.00 -0.44
C SER A 138 1.92 5.89 -1.63
N LEU A 139 2.64 4.79 -1.77
CA LEU A 139 3.52 4.57 -2.92
C LEU A 139 2.77 4.48 -4.24
N ALA A 140 1.60 3.85 -4.25
CA ALA A 140 0.77 3.71 -5.43
C ALA A 140 0.09 5.02 -5.86
N ALA A 141 -0.48 5.74 -4.91
CA ALA A 141 -1.28 6.95 -5.16
C ALA A 141 -0.44 8.23 -5.26
N GLY A 142 0.77 8.22 -4.72
CA GLY A 142 1.63 9.39 -4.61
C GLY A 142 1.37 10.22 -3.34
N PRO A 143 2.24 11.20 -3.06
CA PRO A 143 2.14 12.03 -1.87
C PRO A 143 0.81 12.80 -1.77
N GLY A 144 0.31 12.96 -0.56
CA GLY A 144 -0.88 13.76 -0.26
C GLY A 144 -2.20 13.02 -0.28
N VAL A 145 -2.23 11.75 -0.68
CA VAL A 145 -3.46 10.94 -0.70
C VAL A 145 -3.67 10.22 0.62
N ASN A 146 -2.67 9.48 1.10
CA ASN A 146 -2.76 8.76 2.37
C ASN A 146 -1.83 9.38 3.42
N PRO A 147 -2.35 10.19 4.36
CA PRO A 147 -1.52 10.95 5.29
C PRO A 147 -0.75 10.05 6.27
N ILE A 148 -1.29 8.91 6.63
CA ILE A 148 -0.63 7.96 7.55
C ILE A 148 0.46 7.18 6.82
N GLY A 149 0.19 6.71 5.62
CA GLY A 149 1.21 6.07 4.78
C GLY A 149 2.36 7.02 4.44
N ASP A 150 2.06 8.28 4.16
CA ASP A 150 3.06 9.32 3.90
C ASP A 150 3.95 9.57 5.14
N ARG A 151 3.36 9.62 6.34
CA ARG A 151 4.11 9.71 7.60
C ARG A 151 5.03 8.50 7.82
N ALA A 152 4.52 7.32 7.58
CA ALA A 152 5.32 6.10 7.69
C ALA A 152 6.50 6.13 6.70
N LEU A 153 6.29 6.52 5.45
CA LEU A 153 7.36 6.66 4.46
C LEU A 153 8.41 7.71 4.89
N ALA A 154 7.99 8.84 5.43
CA ALA A 154 8.91 9.85 5.96
C ALA A 154 9.78 9.29 7.10
N MET A 155 9.18 8.55 8.04
CA MET A 155 9.91 7.89 9.12
C MET A 155 10.92 6.87 8.60
N LEU A 156 10.55 6.07 7.58
CA LEU A 156 11.46 5.12 6.96
C LEU A 156 12.65 5.81 6.30
N ALA A 157 12.41 6.90 5.61
CA ALA A 157 13.47 7.69 4.98
C ALA A 157 14.41 8.33 5.99
N GLU A 158 13.89 8.95 7.04
CA GLU A 158 14.67 9.55 8.13
C GLU A 158 15.56 8.54 8.85
N ARG A 159 15.07 7.31 9.02
CA ARG A 159 15.82 6.21 9.65
C ARG A 159 16.76 5.47 8.70
N GLY A 160 16.77 5.83 7.41
CA GLY A 160 17.58 5.14 6.40
C GLY A 160 17.14 3.72 6.10
N LEU A 161 15.89 3.34 6.46
CA LEU A 161 15.34 2.00 6.26
C LEU A 161 14.82 1.80 4.84
N PHE A 162 14.17 2.81 4.29
CA PHE A 162 13.66 2.83 2.91
C PHE A 162 13.47 4.26 2.42
N SER A 163 13.74 4.50 1.14
CA SER A 163 13.48 5.78 0.48
C SER A 163 13.10 5.57 -0.97
N THR A 164 12.15 6.35 -1.46
CA THR A 164 11.79 6.38 -2.88
C THR A 164 12.86 7.04 -3.75
N ALA A 165 13.77 7.80 -3.15
CA ALA A 165 14.83 8.54 -3.85
C ALA A 165 16.08 7.71 -4.16
N ARG A 166 16.23 6.54 -3.57
CA ARG A 166 17.38 5.66 -3.74
C ARG A 166 17.00 4.19 -3.81
N CYS A 167 17.80 3.41 -4.50
CA CYS A 167 17.65 1.97 -4.56
C CYS A 167 18.15 1.31 -3.26
N SER A 168 17.35 0.39 -2.74
CA SER A 168 17.69 -0.49 -1.61
C SER A 168 17.39 -1.96 -1.94
N CYS A 169 17.32 -2.27 -3.24
CA CYS A 169 17.03 -3.63 -3.73
C CYS A 169 18.19 -4.61 -3.51
#